data_8d9da8af4b5d8718b37a30cae7c12fca
#
_entry.id   8d9da8af4b5d8718b37a30cae7c12fca
#
_cell.length_a   1.000
_cell.length_b   1.000
_cell.length_c   1.000
_cell.angle_alpha   90.00
_cell.angle_beta   90.00
_cell.angle_gamma   90.00
#
_symmetry.space_group_name_H-M   'P 1'
#
loop_
_entity.id
_entity.type
_entity.pdbx_description
1 polymer ?
#
loop_
_entity_poly.entity_id
_entity_poly.type
_entity_poly.pdbx_seq_one_letter_code
_entity_poly.pdbx_strand_id
1 'polypeptide(L)'
;DGARTIVLSNTAGPAILATDRMESLGVLLPQPTQALRDALDAKAGKQMQLKNPADISSNGLTPKTYETAAKTLLSSPEYDLLLGFFSLNPHLSLPDAELIEAVRAAAKPAVACFLSSFEAFAAYDRSRLEQAGIPCFCDPQDAADAVAALSGYAKASACQSQHVQPMLTAAQCCAVEEFLRDFPKNEQLVLPERLSKQLLALAGFPVSVPVVAHTAMQAADAAEAFGYPVALKVESYVIQHK
;
A
#
# COMPACT_ATOMS: atom_id res chain seq x y z
N ASP A 1 -4.03 10.72 -10.67
CA ASP A 1 -3.71 11.42 -9.42
C ASP A 1 -3.87 10.45 -8.26
N GLY A 2 -3.11 10.65 -7.16
CA GLY A 2 -3.21 9.81 -5.96
C GLY A 2 -4.45 10.10 -5.13
N ALA A 3 -4.66 9.33 -4.04
CA ALA A 3 -5.76 9.57 -3.11
C ALA A 3 -5.59 10.90 -2.37
N ARG A 4 -6.66 11.70 -2.33
CA ARG A 4 -6.70 12.98 -1.59
C ARG A 4 -6.94 12.66 -0.12
N THR A 5 -5.96 12.95 0.72
CA THR A 5 -5.98 12.57 2.13
C THR A 5 -6.31 13.77 3.01
N ILE A 6 -7.17 13.56 4.02
CA ILE A 6 -7.39 14.48 5.13
C ILE A 6 -6.79 13.89 6.42
N VAL A 7 -6.08 14.71 7.15
CA VAL A 7 -5.59 14.38 8.50
C VAL A 7 -6.52 15.00 9.52
N LEU A 8 -7.09 14.18 10.41
CA LEU A 8 -7.92 14.63 11.54
C LEU A 8 -7.21 14.28 12.84
N SER A 9 -6.95 15.26 13.67
CA SER A 9 -6.16 15.07 14.88
C SER A 9 -6.77 15.79 16.10
N ASN A 10 -6.57 15.19 17.26
CA ASN A 10 -6.80 15.83 18.55
C ASN A 10 -5.49 16.36 19.18
N THR A 11 -4.41 16.38 18.42
CA THR A 11 -3.09 16.88 18.84
C THR A 11 -2.29 17.37 17.63
N ALA A 12 -1.69 18.55 17.73
CA ALA A 12 -1.05 19.20 16.59
C ALA A 12 0.27 18.54 16.15
N GLY A 13 1.18 18.29 17.10
CA GLY A 13 2.56 17.88 16.79
C GLY A 13 2.69 16.66 15.90
N PRO A 14 2.12 15.51 16.28
CA PRO A 14 2.19 14.29 15.45
C PRO A 14 1.53 14.41 14.09
N ALA A 15 0.44 15.18 14.00
CA ALA A 15 -0.23 15.43 12.73
C ALA A 15 0.66 16.21 11.77
N ILE A 16 1.42 17.18 12.27
CA ILE A 16 2.39 17.95 11.47
C ILE A 16 3.51 17.03 10.97
N LEU A 17 4.10 16.21 11.86
CA LEU A 17 5.17 15.27 11.48
C LEU A 17 4.72 14.29 10.36
N ALA A 18 3.51 13.75 10.51
CA ALA A 18 2.96 12.87 9.48
C ALA A 18 2.66 13.61 8.17
N THR A 19 2.18 14.86 8.25
CA THR A 19 1.90 15.69 7.08
C THR A 19 3.19 15.95 6.29
N ASP A 20 4.26 16.39 6.97
CA ASP A 20 5.57 16.61 6.36
C ASP A 20 6.10 15.33 5.67
N ARG A 21 5.94 14.18 6.34
CA ARG A 21 6.34 12.89 5.77
C ARG A 21 5.52 12.55 4.53
N MET A 22 4.20 12.68 4.59
CA MET A 22 3.30 12.40 3.47
C MET A 22 3.56 13.32 2.28
N GLU A 23 3.82 14.61 2.51
CA GLU A 23 4.20 15.55 1.43
C GLU A 23 5.50 15.12 0.76
N SER A 24 6.51 14.70 1.52
CA SER A 24 7.77 14.18 0.98
C SER A 24 7.60 12.92 0.12
N LEU A 25 6.55 12.14 0.37
CA LEU A 25 6.18 10.93 -0.38
C LEU A 25 5.19 11.20 -1.53
N GLY A 26 4.83 12.46 -1.77
CA GLY A 26 3.95 12.87 -2.86
C GLY A 26 2.46 12.54 -2.64
N VAL A 27 2.03 12.38 -1.38
CA VAL A 27 0.60 12.25 -1.02
C VAL A 27 -0.10 13.58 -1.21
N LEU A 28 -1.32 13.55 -1.76
CA LEU A 28 -2.11 14.76 -1.95
C LEU A 28 -2.84 15.14 -0.67
N LEU A 29 -2.58 16.35 -0.16
CA LEU A 29 -3.15 16.91 1.06
C LEU A 29 -3.89 18.22 0.78
N PRO A 30 -4.97 18.21 -0.02
CA PRO A 30 -5.68 19.44 -0.37
C PRO A 30 -6.31 20.09 0.85
N GLN A 31 -6.34 21.44 0.83
CA GLN A 31 -7.06 22.19 1.85
C GLN A 31 -8.57 22.11 1.59
N PRO A 32 -9.40 22.04 2.66
CA PRO A 32 -10.85 21.96 2.53
C PRO A 32 -11.40 23.24 1.89
N THR A 33 -12.41 23.08 1.05
CA THR A 33 -13.12 24.22 0.46
C THR A 33 -13.90 25.04 1.52
N GLN A 34 -14.27 26.26 1.20
CA GLN A 34 -15.09 27.06 2.10
C GLN A 34 -16.44 26.39 2.38
N ALA A 35 -17.05 25.77 1.37
CA ALA A 35 -18.32 25.04 1.51
C ALA A 35 -18.22 23.88 2.54
N LEU A 36 -17.11 23.16 2.54
CA LEU A 36 -16.89 22.08 3.50
C LEU A 36 -16.66 22.61 4.93
N ARG A 37 -15.94 23.73 5.06
CA ARG A 37 -15.77 24.44 6.34
C ARG A 37 -17.12 24.88 6.92
N ASP A 38 -17.93 25.54 6.12
CA ASP A 38 -19.24 26.03 6.52
C ASP A 38 -20.18 24.87 6.91
N ALA A 39 -20.14 23.76 6.17
CA ALA A 39 -20.90 22.55 6.49
C ALA A 39 -20.47 21.90 7.81
N LEU A 40 -19.18 21.90 8.13
CA LEU A 40 -18.68 21.39 9.41
C LEU A 40 -19.07 22.34 10.55
N ASP A 41 -18.90 23.66 10.38
CA ASP A 41 -19.22 24.66 11.39
C ASP A 41 -20.71 24.62 11.75
N ALA A 42 -21.58 24.47 10.75
CA ALA A 42 -23.02 24.31 10.95
C ALA A 42 -23.38 23.08 11.78
N LYS A 43 -22.73 21.94 11.51
CA LYS A 43 -22.95 20.68 12.24
C LYS A 43 -22.34 20.69 13.65
N ALA A 44 -21.18 21.31 13.82
CA ALA A 44 -20.49 21.44 15.09
C ALA A 44 -21.12 22.52 16.00
N GLY A 45 -21.92 23.41 15.44
CA GLY A 45 -22.51 24.54 16.15
C GLY A 45 -21.50 25.61 16.57
N LYS A 46 -20.32 25.63 15.97
CA LYS A 46 -19.23 26.59 16.23
C LYS A 46 -18.23 26.58 15.09
N GLN A 47 -17.42 27.64 14.97
CA GLN A 47 -16.33 27.69 14.03
C GLN A 47 -15.20 26.71 14.41
N MET A 48 -14.92 25.75 13.52
CA MET A 48 -13.89 24.73 13.73
C MET A 48 -12.54 25.11 13.11
N GLN A 49 -12.47 26.18 12.31
CA GLN A 49 -11.27 26.61 11.57
C GLN A 49 -10.60 25.45 10.81
N LEU A 50 -11.40 24.66 10.14
CA LEU A 50 -10.96 23.46 9.44
C LEU A 50 -9.84 23.78 8.44
N LYS A 51 -8.71 23.06 8.59
CA LYS A 51 -7.57 23.04 7.67
C LYS A 51 -7.19 21.58 7.38
N ASN A 52 -6.18 21.35 6.63
CA ASN A 52 -5.52 20.06 6.50
C ASN A 52 -4.02 20.25 6.84
N PRO A 53 -3.51 19.69 7.94
CA PRO A 53 -4.19 18.84 8.95
C PRO A 53 -5.25 19.57 9.77
N ALA A 54 -6.34 18.86 10.09
CA ALA A 54 -7.45 19.34 10.89
C ALA A 54 -7.18 19.06 12.38
N ASP A 55 -6.65 20.03 13.08
CA ASP A 55 -6.46 19.96 14.54
C ASP A 55 -7.72 20.49 15.24
N ILE A 56 -8.43 19.59 15.92
CA ILE A 56 -9.64 19.91 16.67
C ILE A 56 -9.42 20.06 18.18
N SER A 57 -8.16 20.00 18.66
CA SER A 57 -7.81 20.07 20.08
C SER A 57 -8.25 21.39 20.74
N SER A 58 -8.09 22.50 20.02
CA SER A 58 -8.45 23.83 20.51
C SER A 58 -9.97 24.08 20.63
N ASN A 59 -10.78 23.22 20.07
CA ASN A 59 -12.24 23.37 19.99
C ASN A 59 -13.00 22.62 21.08
N GLY A 60 -12.34 22.25 22.19
CA GLY A 60 -12.96 21.49 23.26
C GLY A 60 -13.26 20.06 22.78
N LEU A 61 -12.24 19.22 22.78
CA LEU A 61 -12.30 17.86 22.30
C LEU A 61 -13.32 17.06 23.10
N THR A 62 -14.39 16.66 22.45
CA THR A 62 -15.33 15.65 22.91
C THR A 62 -15.43 14.53 21.88
N PRO A 63 -15.79 13.29 22.28
CA PRO A 63 -16.06 12.21 21.31
C PRO A 63 -17.00 12.67 20.20
N LYS A 64 -18.05 13.41 20.55
CA LYS A 64 -19.02 13.95 19.60
C LYS A 64 -18.43 14.94 18.61
N THR A 65 -17.47 15.77 19.03
CA THR A 65 -16.79 16.73 18.14
C THR A 65 -15.96 15.97 17.09
N TYR A 66 -15.20 14.96 17.52
CA TYR A 66 -14.41 14.11 16.63
C TYR A 66 -15.31 13.34 15.65
N GLU A 67 -16.37 12.72 16.15
CA GLU A 67 -17.36 12.03 15.34
C GLU A 67 -17.95 12.93 14.26
N THR A 68 -18.41 14.12 14.66
CA THR A 68 -18.99 15.10 13.71
C THR A 68 -18.00 15.48 12.62
N ALA A 69 -16.73 15.73 12.99
CA ALA A 69 -15.68 16.03 12.03
C ALA A 69 -15.40 14.84 11.10
N ALA A 70 -15.17 13.64 11.66
CA ALA A 70 -14.90 12.44 10.87
C ALA A 70 -16.03 12.11 9.89
N LYS A 71 -17.30 12.13 10.34
CA LYS A 71 -18.46 11.88 9.48
C LYS A 71 -18.57 12.92 8.36
N THR A 72 -18.35 14.20 8.67
CA THR A 72 -18.44 15.27 7.68
C THR A 72 -17.33 15.17 6.63
N LEU A 73 -16.09 14.94 7.07
CA LEU A 73 -14.93 14.80 6.19
C LEU A 73 -15.01 13.56 5.29
N LEU A 74 -15.36 12.40 5.85
CA LEU A 74 -15.50 11.16 5.09
C LEU A 74 -16.66 11.21 4.10
N SER A 75 -17.76 11.92 4.42
CA SER A 75 -18.89 12.08 3.51
C SER A 75 -18.61 13.07 2.38
N SER A 76 -17.59 13.91 2.51
CA SER A 76 -17.23 14.88 1.48
C SER A 76 -16.61 14.22 0.26
N PRO A 77 -16.94 14.66 -0.97
CA PRO A 77 -16.25 14.20 -2.18
C PRO A 77 -14.83 14.78 -2.33
N GLU A 78 -14.40 15.68 -1.44
CA GLU A 78 -13.09 16.33 -1.50
C GLU A 78 -11.96 15.39 -1.09
N TYR A 79 -12.23 14.35 -0.29
CA TYR A 79 -11.25 13.43 0.26
C TYR A 79 -11.60 11.99 -0.05
N ASP A 80 -10.56 11.21 -0.28
CA ASP A 80 -10.63 9.78 -0.60
C ASP A 80 -10.14 8.89 0.54
N LEU A 81 -9.35 9.45 1.48
CA LEU A 81 -8.75 8.75 2.61
C LEU A 81 -8.67 9.66 3.84
N LEU A 82 -8.85 9.08 5.03
CA LEU A 82 -8.68 9.77 6.31
C LEU A 82 -7.52 9.15 7.11
N LEU A 83 -6.61 10.01 7.61
CA LEU A 83 -5.66 9.66 8.64
C LEU A 83 -6.11 10.29 9.97
N GLY A 84 -6.48 9.45 10.94
CA GLY A 84 -6.92 9.88 12.27
C GLY A 84 -5.82 9.76 13.31
N PHE A 85 -5.53 10.84 14.04
CA PHE A 85 -4.65 10.84 15.21
C PHE A 85 -5.43 10.89 16.50
N PHE A 86 -5.06 10.04 17.46
CA PHE A 86 -5.68 9.89 18.75
C PHE A 86 -4.64 9.97 19.87
N SER A 87 -4.55 11.13 20.53
CA SER A 87 -3.85 11.24 21.80
C SER A 87 -4.84 10.92 22.91
N LEU A 88 -4.68 9.76 23.52
CA LEU A 88 -5.58 9.27 24.55
C LEU A 88 -5.10 9.62 25.96
N ASN A 89 -6.05 9.95 26.82
CA ASN A 89 -5.83 10.06 28.26
C ASN A 89 -6.97 9.33 28.98
N PRO A 90 -6.85 9.03 30.30
CA PRO A 90 -7.84 8.24 31.03
C PRO A 90 -9.26 8.85 31.06
N HIS A 91 -9.39 10.13 30.71
CA HIS A 91 -10.64 10.87 30.74
C HIS A 91 -11.28 11.05 29.37
N LEU A 92 -10.63 10.54 28.31
CA LEU A 92 -11.07 10.68 26.93
C LEU A 92 -11.38 9.30 26.36
N SER A 93 -12.65 9.01 26.19
CA SER A 93 -13.07 7.83 25.41
C SER A 93 -12.94 8.10 23.92
N LEU A 94 -12.50 7.11 23.18
CA LEU A 94 -12.44 7.14 21.72
C LEU A 94 -13.84 6.95 21.15
N PRO A 95 -14.21 7.72 20.13
CA PRO A 95 -15.44 7.49 19.35
C PRO A 95 -15.21 6.39 18.32
N ASP A 96 -14.75 5.20 18.75
CA ASP A 96 -14.39 4.10 17.87
C ASP A 96 -15.58 3.54 17.10
N ALA A 97 -16.71 3.35 17.76
CA ALA A 97 -17.94 2.85 17.13
C ALA A 97 -18.43 3.81 16.04
N GLU A 98 -18.43 5.10 16.32
CA GLU A 98 -18.87 6.15 15.42
C GLU A 98 -17.89 6.33 14.25
N LEU A 99 -16.59 6.20 14.49
CA LEU A 99 -15.59 6.24 13.44
C LEU A 99 -15.73 5.02 12.51
N ILE A 100 -15.89 3.82 13.06
CA ILE A 100 -16.11 2.60 12.29
C ILE A 100 -17.37 2.74 11.40
N GLU A 101 -18.45 3.24 11.96
CA GLU A 101 -19.67 3.49 11.21
C GLU A 101 -19.47 4.53 10.11
N ALA A 102 -18.78 5.62 10.39
CA ALA A 102 -18.49 6.67 9.42
C ALA A 102 -17.66 6.16 8.24
N VAL A 103 -16.63 5.35 8.51
CA VAL A 103 -15.78 4.73 7.50
C VAL A 103 -16.59 3.76 6.63
N ARG A 104 -17.41 2.91 7.23
CA ARG A 104 -18.27 1.96 6.52
C ARG A 104 -19.30 2.68 5.64
N ALA A 105 -19.96 3.69 6.18
CA ALA A 105 -20.98 4.46 5.45
C ALA A 105 -20.40 5.23 4.27
N ALA A 106 -19.18 5.76 4.40
CA ALA A 106 -18.49 6.47 3.34
C ALA A 106 -17.87 5.53 2.29
N ALA A 107 -17.65 4.26 2.63
CA ALA A 107 -16.89 3.29 1.83
C ALA A 107 -15.49 3.82 1.42
N LYS A 108 -14.86 4.57 2.32
CA LYS A 108 -13.53 5.15 2.13
C LYS A 108 -12.56 4.58 3.14
N PRO A 109 -11.30 4.32 2.76
CA PRO A 109 -10.29 3.85 3.69
C PRO A 109 -9.96 4.89 4.75
N ALA A 110 -9.61 4.41 5.94
CA ALA A 110 -9.05 5.20 7.01
C ALA A 110 -7.84 4.49 7.62
N VAL A 111 -6.92 5.28 8.16
CA VAL A 111 -5.76 4.82 8.95
C VAL A 111 -5.84 5.52 10.30
N ALA A 112 -5.54 4.82 11.38
CA ALA A 112 -5.51 5.38 12.73
C ALA A 112 -4.10 5.36 13.32
N CYS A 113 -3.72 6.42 14.02
CA CYS A 113 -2.47 6.50 14.75
C CYS A 113 -2.74 6.87 16.22
N PHE A 114 -2.27 6.03 17.13
CA PHE A 114 -2.48 6.17 18.58
C PHE A 114 -1.22 6.64 19.28
N LEU A 115 -1.36 7.72 20.01
CA LEU A 115 -0.31 8.32 20.83
C LEU A 115 -0.78 8.28 22.28
N SER A 116 -0.48 7.21 22.97
CA SER A 116 -0.92 7.04 24.35
C SER A 116 0.19 6.49 25.22
N SER A 117 0.30 7.01 26.44
CA SER A 117 1.12 6.45 27.51
C SER A 117 0.45 5.26 28.23
N PHE A 118 -0.81 4.98 27.92
CA PHE A 118 -1.61 3.92 28.57
C PHE A 118 -1.82 2.76 27.59
N GLU A 119 -0.86 1.85 27.57
CA GLU A 119 -0.80 0.74 26.59
C GLU A 119 -2.05 -0.14 26.59
N ALA A 120 -2.58 -0.47 27.76
CA ALA A 120 -3.78 -1.33 27.85
C ALA A 120 -5.03 -0.68 27.25
N PHE A 121 -5.18 0.62 27.41
CA PHE A 121 -6.31 1.36 26.86
C PHE A 121 -6.18 1.55 25.35
N ALA A 122 -4.99 1.91 24.88
CA ALA A 122 -4.69 2.01 23.46
C ALA A 122 -4.86 0.66 22.74
N ALA A 123 -4.45 -0.44 23.38
CA ALA A 123 -4.57 -1.79 22.81
C ALA A 123 -6.04 -2.19 22.60
N TYR A 124 -6.93 -1.87 23.55
CA TYR A 124 -8.35 -2.21 23.42
C TYR A 124 -9.01 -1.52 22.20
N ASP A 125 -8.86 -0.22 22.11
CA ASP A 125 -9.47 0.58 21.04
C ASP A 125 -8.87 0.24 19.68
N ARG A 126 -7.57 0.00 19.63
CA ARG A 126 -6.85 -0.45 18.45
C ARG A 126 -7.43 -1.76 17.90
N SER A 127 -7.64 -2.76 18.79
CA SER A 127 -8.18 -4.05 18.37
C SER A 127 -9.55 -3.94 17.69
N ARG A 128 -10.43 -3.06 18.19
CA ARG A 128 -11.75 -2.85 17.58
C ARG A 128 -11.67 -2.22 16.18
N LEU A 129 -10.79 -1.24 16.02
CA LEU A 129 -10.57 -0.59 14.72
C LEU A 129 -9.93 -1.57 13.73
N GLU A 130 -8.93 -2.34 14.14
CA GLU A 130 -8.28 -3.35 13.30
C GLU A 130 -9.25 -4.44 12.86
N GLN A 131 -10.13 -4.92 13.73
CA GLN A 131 -11.19 -5.87 13.38
C GLN A 131 -12.22 -5.27 12.40
N ALA A 132 -12.39 -3.97 12.42
CA ALA A 132 -13.23 -3.25 11.46
C ALA A 132 -12.53 -2.94 10.13
N GLY A 133 -11.25 -3.33 9.96
CA GLY A 133 -10.45 -3.10 8.76
C GLY A 133 -9.77 -1.72 8.71
N ILE A 134 -9.64 -1.05 9.85
CA ILE A 134 -8.92 0.22 9.97
C ILE A 134 -7.53 -0.07 10.56
N PRO A 135 -6.44 -0.04 9.77
CA PRO A 135 -5.10 -0.30 10.26
C PRO A 135 -4.66 0.76 11.27
N CYS A 136 -3.96 0.31 12.33
CA CYS A 136 -3.58 1.13 13.46
C CYS A 136 -2.07 1.15 13.67
N PHE A 137 -1.54 2.35 13.89
CA PHE A 137 -0.11 2.60 14.11
C PHE A 137 0.10 3.34 15.44
N CYS A 138 1.32 3.28 15.96
CA CYS A 138 1.73 4.03 17.17
C CYS A 138 2.81 5.09 16.86
N ASP A 139 3.28 5.13 15.62
CA ASP A 139 4.25 6.09 15.12
C ASP A 139 3.66 6.91 13.98
N PRO A 140 3.80 8.26 14.00
CA PRO A 140 3.28 9.13 12.95
C PRO A 140 3.89 8.88 11.56
N GLN A 141 5.17 8.50 11.51
CA GLN A 141 5.85 8.25 10.24
C GLN A 141 5.38 6.93 9.61
N ASP A 142 5.23 5.88 10.41
CA ASP A 142 4.68 4.59 9.95
C ASP A 142 3.25 4.76 9.42
N ALA A 143 2.42 5.55 10.11
CA ALA A 143 1.07 5.88 9.65
C ALA A 143 1.08 6.66 8.33
N ALA A 144 2.00 7.60 8.17
CA ALA A 144 2.18 8.36 6.93
C ALA A 144 2.65 7.46 5.77
N ASP A 145 3.58 6.54 6.03
CA ASP A 145 4.07 5.57 5.04
C ASP A 145 2.95 4.62 4.59
N ALA A 146 2.09 4.19 5.51
CA ALA A 146 0.91 3.38 5.18
C ALA A 146 -0.08 4.14 4.28
N VAL A 147 -0.34 5.41 4.56
CA VAL A 147 -1.18 6.27 3.71
C VAL A 147 -0.55 6.43 2.33
N ALA A 148 0.76 6.66 2.25
CA ALA A 148 1.47 6.76 0.98
C ALA A 148 1.39 5.46 0.17
N ALA A 149 1.51 4.29 0.81
CA ALA A 149 1.36 2.99 0.17
C ALA A 149 -0.06 2.79 -0.38
N LEU A 150 -1.11 3.13 0.36
CA LEU A 150 -2.50 3.08 -0.10
C LEU A 150 -2.75 4.01 -1.29
N SER A 151 -2.22 5.24 -1.23
CA SER A 151 -2.32 6.20 -2.33
C SER A 151 -1.59 5.72 -3.58
N GLY A 152 -0.39 5.15 -3.41
CA GLY A 152 0.40 4.53 -4.49
C GLY A 152 -0.31 3.34 -5.12
N TYR A 153 -0.91 2.47 -4.32
CA TYR A 153 -1.70 1.33 -4.79
C TYR A 153 -2.91 1.78 -5.63
N ALA A 154 -3.66 2.76 -5.15
CA ALA A 154 -4.80 3.32 -5.88
C ALA A 154 -4.38 3.87 -7.25
N LYS A 155 -3.24 4.58 -7.31
CA LYS A 155 -2.66 5.10 -8.55
C LYS A 155 -2.22 3.97 -9.49
N ALA A 156 -1.54 2.95 -8.97
CA ALA A 156 -1.10 1.79 -9.77
C ALA A 156 -2.29 0.99 -10.31
N SER A 157 -3.33 0.77 -9.50
CA SER A 157 -4.55 0.08 -9.89
C SER A 157 -5.29 0.82 -11.01
N ALA A 158 -5.32 2.15 -10.98
CA ALA A 158 -5.91 2.95 -12.05
C ALA A 158 -5.11 2.85 -13.36
N CYS A 159 -3.79 2.66 -13.29
CA CYS A 159 -2.93 2.47 -14.47
C CYS A 159 -3.08 1.08 -15.12
N GLN A 160 -3.47 0.05 -14.37
CA GLN A 160 -3.65 -1.31 -14.90
C GLN A 160 -4.79 -1.43 -15.94
N SER A 161 -5.66 -0.45 -16.04
CA SER A 161 -6.74 -0.41 -17.03
C SER A 161 -6.28 -0.03 -18.44
N GLN A 162 -5.03 0.34 -18.63
CA GLN A 162 -4.49 0.56 -19.97
C GLN A 162 -4.17 -0.80 -20.59
N HIS A 163 -4.83 -1.14 -21.69
CA HIS A 163 -4.50 -2.31 -22.51
C HIS A 163 -3.01 -2.27 -22.87
N VAL A 164 -2.23 -3.09 -22.17
CA VAL A 164 -0.85 -3.34 -22.58
C VAL A 164 -0.92 -4.03 -23.92
N GLN A 165 -0.43 -3.38 -24.98
CA GLN A 165 -0.29 -4.02 -26.30
C GLN A 165 0.55 -5.28 -26.12
N PRO A 166 0.17 -6.42 -26.73
CA PRO A 166 0.97 -7.62 -26.63
C PRO A 166 2.38 -7.33 -27.13
N MET A 167 3.35 -7.51 -26.25
CA MET A 167 4.77 -7.26 -26.57
C MET A 167 5.36 -8.33 -27.49
N LEU A 168 4.69 -9.49 -27.62
CA LEU A 168 5.13 -10.61 -28.44
C LEU A 168 4.51 -10.55 -29.83
N THR A 169 5.30 -10.86 -30.84
CA THR A 169 4.81 -11.09 -32.18
C THR A 169 4.00 -12.39 -32.25
N ALA A 170 3.15 -12.55 -33.26
CA ALA A 170 2.39 -13.79 -33.47
C ALA A 170 3.30 -15.03 -33.56
N ALA A 171 4.48 -14.90 -34.19
CA ALA A 171 5.45 -15.99 -34.29
C ALA A 171 6.04 -16.36 -32.93
N GLN A 172 6.33 -15.38 -32.09
CA GLN A 172 6.80 -15.60 -30.70
C GLN A 172 5.72 -16.24 -29.84
N CYS A 173 4.47 -15.81 -29.95
CA CYS A 173 3.35 -16.46 -29.27
C CYS A 173 3.23 -17.94 -29.64
N CYS A 174 3.24 -18.27 -30.94
CA CYS A 174 3.21 -19.64 -31.38
C CYS A 174 4.38 -20.48 -30.85
N ALA A 175 5.60 -19.95 -30.87
CA ALA A 175 6.78 -20.67 -30.39
C ALA A 175 6.71 -20.92 -28.84
N VAL A 176 6.24 -19.94 -28.07
CA VAL A 176 6.01 -20.06 -26.63
C VAL A 176 4.91 -21.09 -26.34
N GLU A 177 3.78 -21.03 -27.06
CA GLU A 177 2.68 -21.99 -26.89
C GLU A 177 3.11 -23.42 -27.25
N GLU A 178 3.88 -23.61 -28.32
CA GLU A 178 4.43 -24.91 -28.70
C GLU A 178 5.38 -25.45 -27.60
N PHE A 179 6.28 -24.63 -27.10
CA PHE A 179 7.18 -25.00 -26.01
C PHE A 179 6.41 -25.42 -24.75
N LEU A 180 5.34 -24.68 -24.39
CA LEU A 180 4.55 -24.95 -23.19
C LEU A 180 3.60 -26.16 -23.34
N ARG A 181 3.39 -26.68 -24.55
CA ARG A 181 2.48 -27.80 -24.81
C ARG A 181 2.91 -29.08 -24.12
N ASP A 182 4.20 -29.29 -23.93
CA ASP A 182 4.77 -30.50 -23.32
C ASP A 182 4.76 -30.46 -21.78
N PHE A 183 4.26 -29.37 -21.19
CA PHE A 183 4.17 -29.23 -19.73
C PHE A 183 2.74 -29.41 -19.22
N PRO A 184 2.55 -30.00 -18.00
CA PRO A 184 1.22 -30.18 -17.43
C PRO A 184 0.53 -28.84 -17.16
N LYS A 185 -0.73 -28.72 -17.58
CA LYS A 185 -1.51 -27.47 -17.48
C LYS A 185 -2.12 -27.22 -16.09
N ASN A 186 -2.20 -28.26 -15.26
CA ASN A 186 -2.96 -28.25 -14.00
C ASN A 186 -2.09 -28.37 -12.75
N GLU A 187 -0.77 -28.31 -12.90
CA GLU A 187 0.18 -28.44 -11.79
C GLU A 187 1.06 -27.17 -11.72
N GLN A 188 1.38 -26.74 -10.52
CA GLN A 188 2.42 -25.73 -10.31
C GLN A 188 3.78 -26.36 -10.64
N LEU A 189 4.34 -25.98 -11.78
CA LEU A 189 5.64 -26.45 -12.23
C LEU A 189 6.68 -25.33 -12.11
N VAL A 190 7.76 -25.57 -11.40
CA VAL A 190 8.93 -24.69 -11.40
C VAL A 190 9.90 -25.20 -12.47
N LEU A 191 10.06 -24.43 -13.54
CA LEU A 191 11.00 -24.76 -14.60
C LEU A 191 12.46 -24.60 -14.13
N PRO A 192 13.36 -25.55 -14.45
CA PRO A 192 14.79 -25.35 -14.29
C PRO A 192 15.29 -24.12 -15.06
N GLU A 193 16.40 -23.53 -14.61
CA GLU A 193 16.94 -22.28 -15.19
C GLU A 193 17.13 -22.36 -16.71
N ARG A 194 17.62 -23.49 -17.21
CA ARG A 194 17.81 -23.70 -18.66
C ARG A 194 16.49 -23.59 -19.45
N LEU A 195 15.43 -24.26 -18.99
CA LEU A 195 14.13 -24.22 -19.65
C LEU A 195 13.46 -22.87 -19.52
N SER A 196 13.62 -22.21 -18.36
CA SER A 196 13.15 -20.83 -18.17
C SER A 196 13.84 -19.85 -19.12
N LYS A 197 15.15 -19.97 -19.30
CA LYS A 197 15.90 -19.15 -20.27
C LYS A 197 15.51 -19.47 -21.72
N GLN A 198 15.26 -20.72 -22.04
CA GLN A 198 14.78 -21.11 -23.37
C GLN A 198 13.42 -20.47 -23.66
N LEU A 199 12.49 -20.53 -22.71
CA LEU A 199 11.18 -19.88 -22.84
C LEU A 199 11.32 -18.36 -23.02
N LEU A 200 12.16 -17.71 -22.24
CA LEU A 200 12.43 -16.27 -22.37
C LEU A 200 13.06 -15.91 -23.72
N ALA A 201 13.98 -16.75 -24.23
CA ALA A 201 14.57 -16.55 -25.54
C ALA A 201 13.51 -16.65 -26.67
N LEU A 202 12.59 -17.61 -26.61
CA LEU A 202 11.46 -17.73 -27.54
C LEU A 202 10.55 -16.51 -27.49
N ALA A 203 10.40 -15.89 -26.32
CA ALA A 203 9.68 -14.64 -26.14
C ALA A 203 10.48 -13.40 -26.59
N GLY A 204 11.72 -13.55 -27.06
CA GLY A 204 12.54 -12.46 -27.57
C GLY A 204 13.38 -11.71 -26.52
N PHE A 205 13.46 -12.22 -25.29
CA PHE A 205 14.31 -11.62 -24.28
C PHE A 205 15.79 -12.01 -24.49
N PRO A 206 16.72 -11.06 -24.29
CA PRO A 206 18.16 -11.38 -24.33
C PRO A 206 18.53 -12.18 -23.07
N VAL A 207 18.91 -13.43 -23.26
CA VAL A 207 19.31 -14.33 -22.18
C VAL A 207 20.65 -14.99 -22.49
N SER A 208 21.43 -15.28 -21.44
CA SER A 208 22.62 -16.11 -21.59
C SER A 208 22.23 -17.56 -21.88
N VAL A 209 22.85 -18.18 -22.88
CA VAL A 209 22.60 -19.58 -23.23
C VAL A 209 23.40 -20.47 -22.28
N PRO A 210 22.76 -21.29 -21.42
CA PRO A 210 23.47 -22.22 -20.55
C PRO A 210 23.92 -23.47 -21.32
N VAL A 211 25.07 -23.99 -20.96
CA VAL A 211 25.57 -25.28 -21.42
C VAL A 211 25.40 -26.33 -20.32
N VAL A 212 24.83 -27.47 -20.63
CA VAL A 212 24.69 -28.60 -19.70
C VAL A 212 25.94 -29.45 -19.74
N ALA A 213 26.54 -29.66 -18.60
CA ALA A 213 27.70 -30.58 -18.42
C ALA A 213 27.32 -31.71 -17.48
N HIS A 214 27.64 -32.96 -17.85
CA HIS A 214 27.38 -34.14 -17.06
C HIS A 214 28.61 -34.65 -16.33
N THR A 215 29.80 -34.12 -16.63
CA THR A 215 31.08 -34.43 -15.98
C THR A 215 31.86 -33.20 -15.66
N ALA A 216 32.77 -33.29 -14.69
CA ALA A 216 33.69 -32.20 -14.36
C ALA A 216 34.52 -31.73 -15.55
N MET A 217 34.95 -32.66 -16.42
CA MET A 217 35.72 -32.35 -17.61
C MET A 217 34.88 -31.53 -18.61
N GLN A 218 33.65 -31.93 -18.88
CA GLN A 218 32.73 -31.17 -19.75
C GLN A 218 32.45 -29.77 -19.19
N ALA A 219 32.36 -29.64 -17.87
CA ALA A 219 32.17 -28.35 -17.23
C ALA A 219 33.37 -27.43 -17.41
N ALA A 220 34.59 -27.98 -17.29
CA ALA A 220 35.82 -27.24 -17.51
C ALA A 220 35.98 -26.82 -18.96
N ASP A 221 35.73 -27.71 -19.93
CA ASP A 221 35.80 -27.44 -21.36
C ASP A 221 34.78 -26.32 -21.74
N ALA A 222 33.57 -26.38 -21.19
CA ALA A 222 32.55 -25.35 -21.40
C ALA A 222 32.97 -24.00 -20.80
N ALA A 223 33.57 -24.02 -19.61
CA ALA A 223 34.05 -22.82 -18.93
C ALA A 223 35.18 -22.13 -19.72
N GLU A 224 36.11 -22.92 -20.29
CA GLU A 224 37.17 -22.39 -21.15
C GLU A 224 36.59 -21.79 -22.43
N ALA A 225 35.60 -22.44 -23.03
CA ALA A 225 34.94 -21.93 -24.24
C ALA A 225 34.17 -20.62 -24.01
N PHE A 226 33.58 -20.43 -22.81
CA PHE A 226 32.89 -19.18 -22.45
C PHE A 226 33.85 -18.05 -22.10
N GLY A 227 35.01 -18.38 -21.54
CA GLY A 227 35.90 -17.42 -20.88
C GLY A 227 35.47 -17.12 -19.44
N TYR A 228 36.45 -16.98 -18.56
CA TYR A 228 36.21 -16.71 -17.13
C TYR A 228 35.94 -15.23 -16.86
N PRO A 229 35.12 -14.93 -15.79
CA PRO A 229 34.52 -15.86 -14.83
C PRO A 229 33.22 -16.51 -15.34
N VAL A 230 32.95 -17.78 -14.89
CA VAL A 230 31.72 -18.51 -15.20
C VAL A 230 30.98 -18.87 -13.91
N ALA A 231 29.64 -19.02 -14.00
CA ALA A 231 28.82 -19.55 -12.93
C ALA A 231 28.44 -21.00 -13.21
N LEU A 232 28.78 -21.91 -12.30
CA LEU A 232 28.39 -23.33 -12.34
C LEU A 232 27.23 -23.56 -11.38
N LYS A 233 26.13 -24.16 -11.88
CA LYS A 233 24.92 -24.39 -11.09
C LYS A 233 24.38 -25.81 -11.32
N VAL A 234 23.72 -26.36 -10.31
CA VAL A 234 23.00 -27.64 -10.46
C VAL A 234 21.72 -27.43 -11.28
N GLU A 235 21.50 -28.26 -12.30
CA GLU A 235 20.21 -28.33 -12.98
C GLU A 235 19.36 -29.45 -12.36
N SER A 236 18.22 -29.11 -11.78
CA SER A 236 17.31 -30.05 -11.13
C SER A 236 15.91 -29.48 -11.02
N TYR A 237 14.91 -30.35 -11.16
CA TYR A 237 13.50 -30.03 -10.87
C TYR A 237 13.19 -30.08 -9.36
N VAL A 238 14.02 -30.78 -8.57
CA VAL A 238 13.80 -31.00 -7.15
C VAL A 238 14.53 -29.94 -6.31
N ILE A 239 15.73 -29.53 -6.73
CA ILE A 239 16.54 -28.53 -6.03
C ILE A 239 16.20 -27.14 -6.61
N GLN A 240 15.32 -26.42 -5.92
CA GLN A 240 14.84 -25.10 -6.37
C GLN A 240 15.75 -23.95 -5.92
N HIS A 241 16.35 -24.05 -4.72
CA HIS A 241 17.30 -23.06 -4.20
C HIS A 241 18.74 -23.59 -4.34
N LYS A 242 19.54 -22.87 -5.13
CA LYS A 242 20.90 -23.26 -5.53
C LYS A 242 21.91 -22.24 -5.05
#